data_fb4c9bd5f97834d075c6fc6fbcf8db04
#
_entry.id   fb4c9bd5f97834d075c6fc6fbcf8db04
#
_cell.length_a   1.000
_cell.length_b   1.000
_cell.length_c   1.000
_cell.angle_alpha   90.00
_cell.angle_beta   90.00
_cell.angle_gamma   90.00
#
_symmetry.space_group_name_H-M   'P 1'
#
loop_
_entity.id
_entity.type
_entity.pdbx_description
1 polymer ?
#
loop_
_entity_poly.entity_id
_entity_poly.type
_entity_poly.pdbx_seq_one_letter_code
_entity_poly.pdbx_strand_id
1 'polypeptide(L)'
;MKIKQQGFTLIELMIVIVTIALLATIAYPSYAKYIRQTRLAAVRSELLQNARTLERYYTQKRTFKDFSNDSLVQNEYFDISLTRNDDAGFELLAKPNADKNPDENCIIHLSDSGIVWATNKDGTTDDCPGYEKLTDPAQP
;
A
#
# COMPACT_ATOMS: atom_id res chain seq x y z
N MET A 1 -18.53 -38.92 -44.40
CA MET A 1 -19.20 -37.76 -43.82
C MET A 1 -18.33 -36.51 -44.03
N LYS A 2 -18.78 -35.56 -44.81
CA LYS A 2 -18.06 -34.28 -44.96
C LYS A 2 -18.53 -33.36 -43.82
N ILE A 3 -17.63 -33.10 -42.87
CA ILE A 3 -17.86 -32.09 -41.80
C ILE A 3 -17.75 -30.73 -42.46
N LYS A 4 -18.87 -30.00 -42.56
CA LYS A 4 -18.87 -28.57 -42.98
C LYS A 4 -18.14 -27.77 -41.89
N GLN A 5 -16.94 -27.36 -42.19
CA GLN A 5 -16.26 -26.31 -41.36
C GLN A 5 -16.99 -25.00 -41.61
N GLN A 6 -17.75 -24.53 -40.63
CA GLN A 6 -18.29 -23.17 -40.62
C GLN A 6 -17.22 -22.25 -40.08
N GLY A 7 -16.74 -21.34 -40.91
CA GLY A 7 -15.80 -20.28 -40.51
C GLY A 7 -16.56 -19.12 -39.83
N PHE A 8 -15.87 -18.41 -38.97
CA PHE A 8 -16.39 -17.16 -38.37
C PHE A 8 -16.69 -16.10 -39.43
N THR A 9 -17.80 -15.40 -39.27
CA THR A 9 -18.13 -14.25 -40.11
C THR A 9 -17.37 -13.02 -39.61
N LEU A 10 -17.10 -12.07 -40.53
CA LEU A 10 -16.44 -10.80 -40.23
C LEU A 10 -17.26 -10.00 -39.21
N ILE A 11 -18.61 -10.02 -39.35
CA ILE A 11 -19.50 -9.34 -38.40
C ILE A 11 -19.46 -9.91 -36.98
N GLU A 12 -19.35 -11.23 -36.85
CA GLU A 12 -19.20 -11.89 -35.56
C GLU A 12 -17.93 -11.42 -34.85
N LEU A 13 -16.81 -11.32 -35.58
CA LEU A 13 -15.55 -10.81 -35.03
C LEU A 13 -15.67 -9.34 -34.61
N MET A 14 -16.35 -8.52 -35.40
CA MET A 14 -16.59 -7.11 -35.07
C MET A 14 -17.42 -6.93 -33.79
N ILE A 15 -18.45 -7.75 -33.60
CA ILE A 15 -19.27 -7.71 -32.38
C ILE A 15 -18.43 -8.09 -31.16
N VAL A 16 -17.57 -9.10 -31.27
CA VAL A 16 -16.71 -9.56 -30.18
C VAL A 16 -15.75 -8.44 -29.74
N ILE A 17 -15.05 -7.80 -30.68
CA ILE A 17 -14.11 -6.72 -30.31
C ILE A 17 -14.81 -5.51 -29.71
N VAL A 18 -16.01 -5.15 -30.18
CA VAL A 18 -16.81 -4.06 -29.61
C VAL A 18 -17.26 -4.39 -28.20
N THR A 19 -17.73 -5.60 -27.95
CA THR A 19 -18.15 -6.01 -26.59
C THR A 19 -16.97 -6.05 -25.60
N ILE A 20 -15.81 -6.54 -26.02
CA ILE A 20 -14.59 -6.52 -25.20
C ILE A 20 -14.17 -5.07 -24.89
N ALA A 21 -14.20 -4.20 -25.87
CA ALA A 21 -13.85 -2.79 -25.70
C ALA A 21 -14.77 -2.10 -24.68
N LEU A 22 -16.08 -2.33 -24.76
CA LEU A 22 -17.05 -1.80 -23.79
C LEU A 22 -16.81 -2.32 -22.36
N LEU A 23 -16.52 -3.60 -22.20
CA LEU A 23 -16.23 -4.20 -20.89
C LEU A 23 -14.90 -3.65 -20.30
N ALA A 24 -13.89 -3.48 -21.14
CA ALA A 24 -12.59 -2.96 -20.73
C ALA A 24 -12.66 -1.54 -20.14
N THR A 25 -13.56 -0.67 -20.67
CA THR A 25 -13.72 0.70 -20.17
C THR A 25 -14.20 0.76 -18.72
N ILE A 26 -14.97 -0.21 -18.28
CA ILE A 26 -15.49 -0.32 -16.90
C ILE A 26 -14.50 -1.06 -16.01
N ALA A 27 -13.88 -2.11 -16.53
CA ALA A 27 -12.98 -2.97 -15.76
C ALA A 27 -11.68 -2.27 -15.37
N TYR A 28 -11.09 -1.46 -16.24
CA TYR A 28 -9.79 -0.83 -16.01
C TYR A 28 -9.74 0.10 -14.78
N PRO A 29 -10.64 1.08 -14.61
CA PRO A 29 -10.59 1.97 -13.45
C PRO A 29 -10.87 1.25 -12.13
N SER A 30 -11.72 0.24 -12.14
CA SER A 30 -12.02 -0.58 -10.97
C SER A 30 -10.81 -1.41 -10.54
N TYR A 31 -10.07 -1.96 -11.50
CA TYR A 31 -8.86 -2.73 -11.24
C TYR A 31 -7.73 -1.86 -10.63
N ALA A 32 -7.51 -0.66 -11.17
CA ALA A 32 -6.49 0.26 -10.65
C ALA A 32 -6.76 0.63 -9.18
N LYS A 33 -8.02 0.91 -8.83
CA LYS A 33 -8.44 1.19 -7.45
C LYS A 33 -8.19 0.00 -6.53
N TYR A 34 -8.51 -1.20 -6.98
CA TYR A 34 -8.28 -2.44 -6.22
C TYR A 34 -6.79 -2.68 -5.94
N ILE A 35 -5.93 -2.51 -6.95
CA ILE A 35 -4.48 -2.65 -6.79
C ILE A 35 -3.93 -1.64 -5.77
N ARG A 36 -4.37 -0.38 -5.83
CA ARG A 36 -3.99 0.64 -4.86
C ARG A 36 -4.33 0.24 -3.43
N GLN A 37 -5.56 -0.21 -3.19
CA GLN A 37 -6.01 -0.68 -1.88
C GLN A 37 -5.20 -1.88 -1.37
N THR A 38 -4.87 -2.81 -2.26
CA THR A 38 -4.05 -3.98 -1.93
C THR A 38 -2.63 -3.58 -1.51
N ARG A 39 -2.01 -2.63 -2.20
CA ARG A 39 -0.68 -2.10 -1.85
C ARG A 39 -0.68 -1.40 -0.50
N LEU A 40 -1.70 -0.58 -0.22
CA LEU A 40 -1.86 0.09 1.07
C LEU A 40 -2.12 -0.89 2.22
N ALA A 41 -2.87 -1.96 1.99
CA ALA A 41 -3.08 -3.01 2.98
C ALA A 41 -1.81 -3.83 3.24
N ALA A 42 -1.03 -4.14 2.20
CA ALA A 42 0.23 -4.86 2.31
C ALA A 42 1.25 -4.09 3.16
N VAL A 43 1.46 -2.81 2.87
CA VAL A 43 2.42 -1.98 3.64
C VAL A 43 2.01 -1.83 5.10
N ARG A 44 0.71 -1.76 5.40
CA ARG A 44 0.22 -1.78 6.78
C ARG A 44 0.62 -3.05 7.52
N SER A 45 0.49 -4.20 6.86
CA SER A 45 0.90 -5.50 7.43
C SER A 45 2.40 -5.54 7.73
N GLU A 46 3.22 -5.01 6.84
CA GLU A 46 4.68 -4.95 7.00
C GLU A 46 5.11 -3.98 8.10
N LEU A 47 4.44 -2.83 8.23
CA LEU A 47 4.65 -1.91 9.35
C LEU A 47 4.35 -2.59 10.70
N LEU A 48 3.26 -3.33 10.80
CA LEU A 48 2.91 -4.09 12.00
C LEU A 48 3.92 -5.21 12.29
N GLN A 49 4.46 -5.87 11.26
CA GLN A 49 5.53 -6.85 11.41
C GLN A 49 6.81 -6.20 11.94
N ASN A 50 7.19 -5.06 11.42
CA ASN A 50 8.34 -4.27 11.89
C ASN A 50 8.16 -3.80 13.34
N ALA A 51 6.96 -3.36 13.71
CA ALA A 51 6.64 -2.98 15.08
C ALA A 51 6.87 -4.13 16.06
N ARG A 52 6.42 -5.35 15.75
CA ARG A 52 6.68 -6.55 16.56
C ARG A 52 8.17 -6.85 16.69
N THR A 53 8.96 -6.61 15.65
CA THR A 53 10.41 -6.77 15.69
C THR A 53 11.06 -5.75 16.62
N LEU A 54 10.61 -4.50 16.59
CA LEU A 54 11.04 -3.43 17.49
C LEU A 54 10.68 -3.73 18.94
N GLU A 55 9.47 -4.18 19.23
CA GLU A 55 9.03 -4.58 20.57
C GLU A 55 9.87 -5.73 21.11
N ARG A 56 10.17 -6.72 20.28
CA ARG A 56 11.08 -7.83 20.66
C ARG A 56 12.51 -7.33 20.94
N TYR A 57 13.02 -6.40 20.15
CA TYR A 57 14.30 -5.76 20.38
C TYR A 57 14.31 -5.03 21.71
N TYR A 58 13.27 -4.25 22.01
CA TYR A 58 13.11 -3.55 23.30
C TYR A 58 13.08 -4.51 24.49
N THR A 59 12.48 -5.67 24.35
CA THR A 59 12.47 -6.69 25.44
C THR A 59 13.88 -7.12 25.84
N GLN A 60 14.81 -7.14 24.89
CA GLN A 60 16.20 -7.55 25.10
C GLN A 60 17.12 -6.40 25.51
N LYS A 61 16.94 -5.23 24.88
CA LYS A 61 17.87 -4.08 25.00
C LYS A 61 17.35 -2.95 25.89
N ARG A 62 16.05 -2.91 26.17
CA ARG A 62 15.38 -1.87 26.97
C ARG A 62 15.47 -0.46 26.36
N THR A 63 15.77 -0.37 25.08
CA THR A 63 15.82 0.86 24.30
C THR A 63 15.54 0.57 22.84
N PHE A 64 15.08 1.58 22.08
CA PHE A 64 14.94 1.52 20.62
C PHE A 64 16.08 2.24 19.89
N LYS A 65 16.94 3.00 20.60
CA LYS A 65 17.94 3.92 20.03
C LYS A 65 18.90 3.29 19.02
N ASP A 66 19.35 2.08 19.31
CA ASP A 66 20.39 1.40 18.52
C ASP A 66 19.81 0.46 17.46
N PHE A 67 18.50 0.54 17.22
CA PHE A 67 17.86 -0.28 16.18
C PHE A 67 18.20 0.25 14.78
N SER A 68 18.74 -0.61 13.91
CA SER A 68 19.11 -0.25 12.55
C SER A 68 17.93 -0.34 11.60
N ASN A 69 17.77 0.67 10.73
CA ASN A 69 16.80 0.65 9.62
C ASN A 69 17.02 -0.53 8.65
N ASP A 70 18.26 -1.03 8.52
CA ASP A 70 18.58 -2.17 7.67
C ASP A 70 17.93 -3.48 8.13
N SER A 71 17.50 -3.55 9.39
CA SER A 71 16.79 -4.69 9.96
C SER A 71 15.28 -4.66 9.72
N LEU A 72 14.75 -3.59 9.11
CA LEU A 72 13.34 -3.46 8.78
C LEU A 72 12.99 -4.27 7.52
N VAL A 73 11.86 -4.95 7.58
CA VAL A 73 11.25 -5.55 6.39
C VAL A 73 10.79 -4.42 5.47
N GLN A 74 11.26 -4.43 4.25
CA GLN A 74 10.95 -3.42 3.23
C GLN A 74 9.78 -3.86 2.36
N ASN A 75 9.15 -2.90 1.68
CA ASN A 75 8.08 -3.11 0.71
C ASN A 75 8.55 -2.75 -0.70
N GLU A 76 8.01 -3.39 -1.72
CA GLU A 76 8.36 -3.08 -3.10
C GLU A 76 7.91 -1.69 -3.55
N TYR A 77 6.76 -1.23 -3.03
CA TYR A 77 6.09 0.02 -3.44
C TYR A 77 6.21 1.16 -2.44
N PHE A 78 6.76 0.87 -1.26
CA PHE A 78 6.94 1.83 -0.17
C PHE A 78 8.29 1.65 0.49
N ASP A 79 8.98 2.75 0.74
CA ASP A 79 10.22 2.79 1.50
C ASP A 79 9.89 2.93 3.00
N ILE A 80 10.21 1.89 3.77
CA ILE A 80 9.93 1.85 5.21
C ILE A 80 11.16 2.29 5.99
N SER A 81 10.97 3.25 6.89
CA SER A 81 12.02 3.80 7.74
C SER A 81 11.53 4.05 9.16
N LEU A 82 12.46 4.10 10.08
CA LEU A 82 12.26 4.47 11.46
C LEU A 82 12.55 5.97 11.61
N THR A 83 11.53 6.77 11.91
CA THR A 83 11.64 8.25 11.99
C THR A 83 11.91 8.73 13.42
N ARG A 84 11.43 7.98 14.41
CA ARG A 84 11.72 8.19 15.82
C ARG A 84 12.15 6.86 16.46
N ASN A 85 13.26 6.88 17.17
CA ASN A 85 13.73 5.78 17.98
C ASN A 85 14.46 6.34 19.21
N ASP A 86 13.76 6.44 20.30
CA ASP A 86 14.28 6.91 21.58
C ASP A 86 14.06 5.85 22.68
N ASP A 87 14.35 6.18 23.93
CA ASP A 87 14.14 5.25 25.04
C ASP A 87 12.66 5.05 25.36
N ALA A 88 11.80 5.97 24.95
CA ALA A 88 10.38 5.98 25.26
C ALA A 88 9.52 5.34 24.18
N GLY A 89 9.95 5.36 22.89
CA GLY A 89 9.14 4.83 21.83
C GLY A 89 9.77 4.90 20.44
N PHE A 90 9.00 4.51 19.45
CA PHE A 90 9.38 4.52 18.05
C PHE A 90 8.23 5.02 17.16
N GLU A 91 8.58 5.46 15.98
CA GLU A 91 7.63 5.74 14.89
C GLU A 91 8.18 5.20 13.59
N LEU A 92 7.39 4.36 12.94
CA LEU A 92 7.66 3.83 11.61
C LEU A 92 6.92 4.65 10.55
N LEU A 93 7.58 4.87 9.44
CA LEU A 93 7.08 5.62 8.30
C LEU A 93 7.23 4.80 7.03
N ALA A 94 6.18 4.70 6.24
CA ALA A 94 6.21 4.14 4.89
C ALA A 94 5.88 5.22 3.87
N LYS A 95 6.88 5.63 3.08
CA LYS A 95 6.73 6.60 1.99
C LYS A 95 6.58 5.88 0.66
N PRO A 96 5.70 6.35 -0.25
CA PRO A 96 5.63 5.80 -1.60
C PRO A 96 6.98 5.87 -2.31
N ASN A 97 7.41 4.74 -2.89
CA ASN A 97 8.62 4.68 -3.70
C ASN A 97 8.41 5.46 -5.01
N ALA A 98 9.29 6.41 -5.29
CA ALA A 98 9.14 7.31 -6.43
C ALA A 98 9.20 6.61 -7.79
N ASP A 99 9.95 5.51 -7.90
CA ASP A 99 10.14 4.78 -9.16
C ASP A 99 9.03 3.75 -9.41
N LYS A 100 8.57 3.08 -8.35
CA LYS A 100 7.62 1.96 -8.46
C LYS A 100 6.17 2.31 -8.12
N ASN A 101 5.95 3.44 -7.45
CA ASN A 101 4.63 3.89 -7.01
C ASN A 101 4.50 5.43 -7.08
N PRO A 102 4.81 6.05 -8.25
CA PRO A 102 4.90 7.50 -8.38
C PRO A 102 3.57 8.24 -8.14
N ASP A 103 2.46 7.59 -8.48
CA ASP A 103 1.11 8.18 -8.40
C ASP A 103 0.51 8.10 -6.98
N GLU A 104 1.17 7.41 -6.05
CA GLU A 104 0.69 7.31 -4.68
C GLU A 104 1.13 8.52 -3.84
N ASN A 105 0.18 9.10 -3.11
CA ASN A 105 0.41 10.25 -2.25
C ASN A 105 0.33 9.91 -0.75
N CYS A 106 -0.21 8.74 -0.40
CA CYS A 106 -0.40 8.35 0.99
C CYS A 106 0.92 7.91 1.63
N ILE A 107 1.26 8.58 2.72
CA ILE A 107 2.37 8.22 3.61
C ILE A 107 1.74 7.56 4.83
N ILE A 108 2.16 6.34 5.15
CA ILE A 108 1.60 5.57 6.25
C ILE A 108 2.52 5.66 7.45
N HIS A 109 1.94 5.95 8.60
CA HIS A 109 2.62 6.07 9.89
C HIS A 109 2.15 4.97 10.82
N LEU A 110 3.04 4.50 11.68
CA LEU A 110 2.73 3.62 12.79
C LEU A 110 3.51 4.03 14.03
N SER A 111 2.81 4.30 15.13
CA SER A 111 3.41 4.63 16.42
C SER A 111 3.65 3.37 17.27
N ASP A 112 4.48 3.53 18.30
CA ASP A 112 4.72 2.54 19.36
C ASP A 112 3.47 2.10 20.12
N SER A 113 2.42 2.94 20.15
CA SER A 113 1.11 2.59 20.70
C SER A 113 0.27 1.69 19.78
N GLY A 114 0.78 1.34 18.60
CA GLY A 114 0.08 0.50 17.62
C GLY A 114 -0.96 1.24 16.78
N ILE A 115 -1.00 2.57 16.88
CA ILE A 115 -1.90 3.39 16.06
C ILE A 115 -1.29 3.57 14.68
N VAL A 116 -2.08 3.27 13.65
CA VAL A 116 -1.71 3.45 12.25
C VAL A 116 -2.58 4.55 11.65
N TRP A 117 -1.95 5.55 11.04
CA TRP A 117 -2.66 6.61 10.32
C TRP A 117 -1.95 6.92 8.99
N ALA A 118 -2.61 7.67 8.14
CA ALA A 118 -2.04 8.10 6.87
C ALA A 118 -2.13 9.61 6.71
N THR A 119 -1.13 10.17 6.06
CA THR A 119 -1.12 11.56 5.61
C THR A 119 -0.77 11.60 4.12
N ASN A 120 -1.25 12.62 3.42
CA ASN A 120 -0.79 12.92 2.07
C ASN A 120 0.56 13.64 2.12
N LYS A 121 1.23 13.76 0.98
CA LYS A 121 2.45 14.57 0.83
C LYS A 121 2.27 16.01 1.30
N ASP A 122 1.03 16.53 1.30
CA ASP A 122 0.66 17.87 1.76
C ASP A 122 0.35 17.93 3.28
N GLY A 123 0.47 16.81 3.99
CA GLY A 123 0.17 16.72 5.42
C GLY A 123 -1.31 16.59 5.77
N THR A 124 -2.20 16.46 4.77
CA THR A 124 -3.63 16.21 4.98
C THR A 124 -3.91 14.71 5.11
N THR A 125 -5.08 14.35 5.67
CA THR A 125 -5.49 12.95 5.86
C THR A 125 -6.49 12.47 4.80
N ASP A 126 -6.75 13.30 3.79
CA ASP A 126 -7.76 13.01 2.78
C ASP A 126 -7.24 12.04 1.71
N ASP A 127 -8.14 11.23 1.16
CA ASP A 127 -7.89 10.34 0.02
C ASP A 127 -6.91 9.17 0.24
N CYS A 128 -6.76 8.69 1.50
CA CYS A 128 -6.01 7.46 1.78
C CYS A 128 -6.98 6.31 2.13
N PRO A 129 -7.32 5.43 1.16
CA PRO A 129 -8.29 4.36 1.37
C PRO A 129 -7.87 3.39 2.48
N GLY A 130 -8.77 3.13 3.41
CA GLY A 130 -8.54 2.27 4.57
C GLY A 130 -7.92 2.97 5.79
N TYR A 131 -7.60 4.27 5.68
CA TYR A 131 -7.03 5.09 6.76
C TYR A 131 -7.86 6.36 7.01
N GLU A 132 -9.05 6.43 6.48
CA GLU A 132 -9.94 7.57 6.61
C GLU A 132 -10.21 7.88 8.10
N LYS A 133 -9.97 9.12 8.50
CA LYS A 133 -10.24 9.68 9.84
C LYS A 133 -9.33 9.21 11.00
N LEU A 134 -8.23 8.56 10.74
CA LEU A 134 -7.20 8.37 11.75
C LEU A 134 -6.28 9.59 11.74
N THR A 135 -6.60 10.57 12.56
CA THR A 135 -5.72 11.72 12.81
C THR A 135 -4.51 11.28 13.62
N ASP A 136 -3.37 11.92 13.37
CA ASP A 136 -2.17 11.75 14.20
C ASP A 136 -2.54 11.90 15.69
N PRO A 137 -2.28 10.89 16.55
CA PRO A 137 -2.59 10.97 17.96
C PRO A 137 -1.78 12.04 18.71
N ALA A 138 -0.72 12.58 18.10
CA ALA A 138 0.09 13.66 18.65
C ALA A 138 -0.45 15.06 18.29
N GLN A 139 -1.45 15.17 17.42
CA GLN A 139 -2.11 16.44 17.10
C GLN A 139 -3.43 16.57 17.86
N PRO A 140 -3.59 17.59 18.69
CA PRO A 140 -4.83 17.88 19.39
C PRO A 140 -6.00 18.26 18.46
#